data_eccaa16258b50bdc5cfa0d1900244d3e
#
_entry.id   eccaa16258b50bdc5cfa0d1900244d3e
#
_cell.length_a   1.000
_cell.length_b   1.000
_cell.length_c   1.000
_cell.angle_alpha   90.00
_cell.angle_beta   90.00
_cell.angle_gamma   90.00
#
_symmetry.space_group_name_H-M   'P 1'
#
loop_
_entity.id
_entity.type
_entity.pdbx_description
1 polymer ?
#
loop_
_entity_poly.entity_id
_entity_poly.type
_entity_poly.pdbx_seq_one_letter_code
_entity_poly.pdbx_strand_id
1 'polypeptide(L)'
;MKPRKKVLSGITLALCLICGYAHLANAQPAPAANTTTVSGKVISLTGPELIVASPSGDAKVTVGDKTVIRHEVAIKFSEIVSGMYVGATATKQPDGTFLASQVNVFSEDQRGTSEGHRPLGNATMTNATVEHVDDVMVRDVKGRMLNLKYKDGEVKVLVPPDIRLLKRVVSDRSAIKTGSEVSVNVAQETNGSLSARQITVRLPR
;
A
#
# COMPACT_ATOMS: atom_id res chain seq x y z
N MET A 1 -77.28 22.81 -46.30
CA MET A 1 -76.94 21.65 -47.17
C MET A 1 -75.59 21.09 -46.75
N LYS A 2 -75.59 19.97 -46.06
CA LYS A 2 -74.36 19.25 -45.62
C LYS A 2 -74.16 18.04 -46.51
N PRO A 3 -72.96 17.72 -46.94
CA PRO A 3 -72.62 16.34 -47.29
C PRO A 3 -71.84 15.62 -46.23
N ARG A 4 -72.25 14.42 -45.95
CA ARG A 4 -71.67 13.41 -45.08
C ARG A 4 -70.40 12.90 -45.73
N LYS A 5 -69.28 12.82 -44.93
CA LYS A 5 -68.10 12.05 -45.30
C LYS A 5 -68.08 10.74 -44.56
N LYS A 6 -67.81 9.68 -45.31
CA LYS A 6 -67.72 8.28 -44.88
C LYS A 6 -66.48 8.02 -44.08
N VAL A 7 -66.63 7.24 -43.01
CA VAL A 7 -65.57 6.69 -42.21
C VAL A 7 -65.04 5.45 -42.92
N LEU A 8 -63.73 5.42 -43.23
CA LEU A 8 -63.02 4.21 -43.63
C LEU A 8 -62.23 3.73 -42.45
N SER A 9 -62.58 2.50 -42.02
CA SER A 9 -61.88 1.75 -40.98
C SER A 9 -60.58 1.21 -41.56
N GLY A 10 -59.45 1.67 -41.03
CA GLY A 10 -58.09 1.12 -41.30
C GLY A 10 -57.62 0.32 -40.12
N ILE A 11 -57.55 -0.98 -40.31
CA ILE A 11 -56.94 -1.92 -39.35
C ILE A 11 -55.41 -1.74 -39.42
N THR A 12 -54.79 -1.17 -38.38
CA THR A 12 -53.36 -1.06 -38.31
C THR A 12 -52.81 -2.21 -37.41
N LEU A 13 -52.13 -3.11 -38.07
CA LEU A 13 -51.45 -4.25 -37.46
C LEU A 13 -50.24 -3.72 -36.65
N ALA A 14 -50.34 -3.73 -35.32
CA ALA A 14 -49.21 -3.36 -34.43
C ALA A 14 -48.23 -4.52 -34.30
N LEU A 15 -47.09 -4.37 -34.95
CA LEU A 15 -45.95 -5.27 -34.82
C LEU A 15 -45.21 -4.94 -33.50
N CYS A 16 -45.41 -5.77 -32.44
CA CYS A 16 -44.67 -5.67 -31.19
C CYS A 16 -43.22 -6.10 -31.40
N LEU A 17 -42.30 -5.16 -31.57
CA LEU A 17 -40.86 -5.40 -31.41
C LEU A 17 -40.56 -5.56 -29.90
N ILE A 18 -40.35 -6.80 -29.47
CA ILE A 18 -39.80 -7.11 -28.14
C ILE A 18 -38.30 -6.79 -28.18
N CYS A 19 -37.92 -5.56 -27.83
CA CYS A 19 -36.53 -5.23 -27.52
C CYS A 19 -36.15 -5.91 -26.20
N GLY A 20 -35.42 -7.01 -26.31
CA GLY A 20 -34.74 -7.64 -25.15
C GLY A 20 -33.68 -6.71 -24.60
N TYR A 21 -33.96 -6.04 -23.48
CA TYR A 21 -32.96 -5.34 -22.71
C TYR A 21 -32.07 -6.39 -22.02
N ALA A 22 -30.90 -6.68 -22.61
CA ALA A 22 -29.84 -7.38 -21.92
C ALA A 22 -29.44 -6.50 -20.74
N HIS A 23 -29.82 -6.89 -19.52
CA HIS A 23 -29.25 -6.31 -18.28
C HIS A 23 -27.78 -6.65 -18.24
N LEU A 24 -26.95 -5.71 -18.67
CA LEU A 24 -25.52 -5.72 -18.27
C LEU A 24 -25.50 -5.61 -16.75
N ALA A 25 -25.31 -6.74 -16.08
CA ALA A 25 -25.03 -6.76 -14.67
C ALA A 25 -23.74 -5.95 -14.44
N ASN A 26 -23.89 -4.71 -13.99
CA ASN A 26 -22.78 -3.94 -13.43
C ASN A 26 -22.24 -4.74 -12.26
N ALA A 27 -21.14 -5.45 -12.47
CA ALA A 27 -20.35 -6.03 -11.40
C ALA A 27 -19.83 -4.86 -10.54
N GLN A 28 -20.55 -4.57 -9.45
CA GLN A 28 -20.14 -3.59 -8.44
C GLN A 28 -18.82 -4.06 -7.89
N PRO A 29 -17.74 -3.24 -7.93
CA PRO A 29 -16.48 -3.64 -7.32
C PRO A 29 -16.75 -3.97 -5.85
N ALA A 30 -16.29 -5.14 -5.42
CA ALA A 30 -16.42 -5.57 -4.04
C ALA A 30 -15.87 -4.45 -3.12
N PRO A 31 -16.56 -4.09 -2.04
CA PRO A 31 -16.12 -3.03 -1.14
C PRO A 31 -14.69 -3.34 -0.72
N ALA A 32 -13.80 -2.35 -0.87
CA ALA A 32 -12.42 -2.45 -0.42
C ALA A 32 -12.46 -2.83 1.06
N ALA A 33 -12.01 -4.03 1.40
CA ALA A 33 -12.02 -4.52 2.77
C ALA A 33 -11.29 -3.48 3.64
N ASN A 34 -11.98 -2.93 4.64
CA ASN A 34 -11.43 -1.98 5.59
C ASN A 34 -10.19 -2.60 6.22
N THR A 35 -9.02 -2.21 5.72
CA THR A 35 -7.75 -2.71 6.21
C THR A 35 -7.27 -1.76 7.29
N THR A 36 -7.27 -2.22 8.53
CA THR A 36 -6.75 -1.48 9.68
C THR A 36 -5.35 -2.00 10.00
N THR A 37 -4.49 -1.13 10.52
CA THR A 37 -3.15 -1.53 10.96
C THR A 37 -3.10 -1.57 12.48
N VAL A 38 -2.76 -2.74 13.04
CA VAL A 38 -2.43 -2.92 14.45
C VAL A 38 -0.91 -2.92 14.58
N SER A 39 -0.37 -2.03 15.42
CA SER A 39 1.08 -1.95 15.69
C SER A 39 1.34 -2.06 17.18
N GLY A 40 2.38 -2.81 17.56
CA GLY A 40 2.73 -2.99 18.97
C GLY A 40 3.76 -4.10 19.17
N LYS A 41 3.89 -4.57 20.41
CA LYS A 41 4.78 -5.68 20.77
C LYS A 41 4.01 -7.00 20.83
N VAL A 42 4.63 -8.05 20.32
CA VAL A 42 4.10 -9.42 20.44
C VAL A 42 4.10 -9.85 21.89
N ILE A 43 2.94 -10.18 22.43
CA ILE A 43 2.78 -10.82 23.73
C ILE A 43 2.99 -12.32 23.57
N SER A 44 2.25 -12.93 22.61
CA SER A 44 2.33 -14.36 22.34
C SER A 44 1.90 -14.69 20.91
N LEU A 45 2.40 -15.81 20.41
CA LEU A 45 1.90 -16.48 19.20
C LEU A 45 1.71 -17.94 19.55
N THR A 46 0.45 -18.39 19.63
CA THR A 46 0.08 -19.77 19.95
C THR A 46 -0.83 -20.32 18.86
N GLY A 47 -0.33 -21.28 18.10
CA GLY A 47 -1.05 -21.78 16.92
C GLY A 47 -1.39 -20.63 15.96
N PRO A 48 -2.64 -20.42 15.60
CA PRO A 48 -3.07 -19.33 14.72
C PRO A 48 -3.27 -17.99 15.43
N GLU A 49 -3.18 -17.96 16.75
CA GLU A 49 -3.51 -16.78 17.54
C GLU A 49 -2.29 -15.94 17.88
N LEU A 50 -2.27 -14.70 17.41
CA LEU A 50 -1.28 -13.68 17.74
C LEU A 50 -1.91 -12.63 18.66
N ILE A 51 -1.27 -12.37 19.80
CA ILE A 51 -1.65 -11.28 20.72
C ILE A 51 -0.60 -10.19 20.64
N VAL A 52 -1.05 -8.96 20.34
CA VAL A 52 -0.21 -7.77 20.19
C VAL A 52 -0.62 -6.71 21.20
N ALA A 53 0.30 -6.31 22.06
CA ALA A 53 0.13 -5.16 22.95
C ALA A 53 0.20 -3.88 22.10
N SER A 54 -0.95 -3.27 21.82
CA SER A 54 -1.04 -2.02 21.08
C SER A 54 -1.35 -0.84 21.99
N PRO A 55 -1.13 0.42 21.56
CA PRO A 55 -1.49 1.60 22.36
C PRO A 55 -2.98 1.69 22.72
N SER A 56 -3.84 1.04 21.96
CA SER A 56 -5.29 0.97 22.20
C SER A 56 -5.73 -0.25 23.00
N GLY A 57 -4.80 -1.04 23.55
CA GLY A 57 -5.03 -2.28 24.26
C GLY A 57 -4.56 -3.52 23.49
N ASP A 58 -4.68 -4.68 24.14
CA ASP A 58 -4.26 -5.94 23.53
C ASP A 58 -5.17 -6.33 22.36
N ALA A 59 -4.56 -6.55 21.20
CA ALA A 59 -5.26 -6.98 20.01
C ALA A 59 -5.02 -8.46 19.76
N LYS A 60 -6.11 -9.22 19.64
CA LYS A 60 -6.11 -10.62 19.25
C LYS A 60 -6.31 -10.72 17.75
N VAL A 61 -5.35 -11.32 17.05
CA VAL A 61 -5.34 -11.42 15.59
C VAL A 61 -5.10 -12.86 15.16
N THR A 62 -5.90 -13.34 14.22
CA THR A 62 -5.73 -14.67 13.63
C THR A 62 -4.70 -14.64 12.51
N VAL A 63 -3.67 -15.48 12.60
CA VAL A 63 -2.62 -15.66 11.59
C VAL A 63 -2.92 -16.94 10.80
N GLY A 64 -3.43 -16.78 9.59
CA GLY A 64 -3.76 -17.89 8.68
C GLY A 64 -2.60 -18.26 7.75
N ASP A 65 -2.79 -19.32 6.94
CA ASP A 65 -1.79 -19.78 5.97
C ASP A 65 -1.54 -18.78 4.82
N LYS A 66 -2.52 -17.92 4.55
CA LYS A 66 -2.42 -16.86 3.54
C LYS A 66 -1.79 -15.57 4.09
N THR A 67 -1.47 -15.53 5.39
CA THR A 67 -0.84 -14.36 6.00
C THR A 67 0.60 -14.23 5.49
N VAL A 68 0.89 -13.10 4.85
CA VAL A 68 2.26 -12.80 4.39
C VAL A 68 3.05 -12.25 5.57
N ILE A 69 4.14 -12.93 5.93
CA ILE A 69 5.04 -12.49 7.00
C ILE A 69 6.30 -11.94 6.38
N ARG A 70 6.73 -10.76 6.84
CA ARG A 70 7.96 -10.10 6.46
C ARG A 70 8.71 -9.65 7.70
N HIS A 71 10.02 -9.57 7.61
CA HIS A 71 10.83 -8.89 8.62
C HIS A 71 11.69 -7.80 8.00
N GLU A 72 11.99 -6.77 8.78
CA GLU A 72 12.89 -5.70 8.39
C GLU A 72 14.32 -6.13 8.67
N VAL A 73 15.21 -5.91 7.70
CA VAL A 73 16.67 -6.04 7.85
C VAL A 73 17.31 -4.69 7.55
N ALA A 74 18.34 -4.34 8.32
CA ALA A 74 19.16 -3.18 8.00
C ALA A 74 19.99 -3.48 6.76
N ILE A 75 20.10 -2.51 5.87
CA ILE A 75 20.94 -2.59 4.67
C ILE A 75 21.97 -1.48 4.69
N LYS A 76 23.04 -1.69 3.94
CA LYS A 76 24.06 -0.68 3.74
C LYS A 76 23.62 0.33 2.69
N PHE A 77 24.14 1.53 2.82
CA PHE A 77 23.91 2.61 1.88
C PHE A 77 24.28 2.24 0.43
N SER A 78 25.36 1.47 0.25
CA SER A 78 25.83 0.98 -1.05
C SER A 78 24.90 -0.04 -1.72
N GLU A 79 23.99 -0.63 -0.96
CA GLU A 79 23.06 -1.65 -1.50
C GLU A 79 21.85 -1.05 -2.21
N ILE A 80 21.64 0.29 -2.12
CA ILE A 80 20.59 0.96 -2.90
C ILE A 80 21.12 1.19 -4.32
N VAL A 81 20.48 0.55 -5.30
CA VAL A 81 20.85 0.64 -6.71
C VAL A 81 19.65 0.97 -7.60
N SER A 82 19.93 1.42 -8.82
CA SER A 82 18.90 1.66 -9.84
C SER A 82 18.05 0.41 -10.06
N GLY A 83 16.78 0.62 -10.34
CA GLY A 83 15.77 -0.43 -10.51
C GLY A 83 15.08 -0.88 -9.22
N MET A 84 15.60 -0.56 -8.04
CA MET A 84 14.93 -0.91 -6.78
C MET A 84 13.65 -0.11 -6.59
N TYR A 85 12.62 -0.75 -6.01
CA TYR A 85 11.42 -0.07 -5.57
C TYR A 85 11.55 0.31 -4.11
N VAL A 86 11.43 1.61 -3.81
CA VAL A 86 11.68 2.16 -2.47
C VAL A 86 10.55 3.03 -1.97
N GLY A 87 10.41 3.10 -0.66
CA GLY A 87 9.59 4.10 0.03
C GLY A 87 10.49 5.04 0.81
N ALA A 88 10.51 6.30 0.44
CA ALA A 88 11.29 7.34 1.13
C ALA A 88 10.37 8.27 1.91
N THR A 89 10.63 8.42 3.20
CA THR A 89 10.06 9.51 4.01
C THR A 89 11.08 10.64 4.04
N ALA A 90 10.67 11.82 3.58
CA ALA A 90 11.61 12.93 3.40
C ALA A 90 10.93 14.28 3.66
N THR A 91 11.74 15.28 4.03
CA THR A 91 11.31 16.68 4.21
C THR A 91 11.83 17.54 3.07
N LYS A 92 10.96 18.35 2.50
CA LYS A 92 11.31 19.25 1.41
C LYS A 92 12.32 20.30 1.89
N GLN A 93 13.36 20.51 1.09
CA GLN A 93 14.40 21.52 1.32
C GLN A 93 14.10 22.79 0.53
N PRO A 94 14.72 23.95 0.89
CA PRO A 94 14.52 25.21 0.17
C PRO A 94 14.94 25.18 -1.30
N ASP A 95 15.89 24.32 -1.67
CA ASP A 95 16.38 24.11 -3.04
C ASP A 95 15.46 23.20 -3.88
N GLY A 96 14.34 22.72 -3.30
CA GLY A 96 13.38 21.84 -3.94
C GLY A 96 13.71 20.36 -3.85
N THR A 97 14.87 19.96 -3.34
CA THR A 97 15.20 18.57 -3.04
C THR A 97 14.46 18.08 -1.80
N PHE A 98 14.50 16.78 -1.54
CA PHE A 98 13.90 16.19 -0.36
C PHE A 98 14.98 15.48 0.46
N LEU A 99 15.11 15.83 1.75
CA LEU A 99 16.05 15.21 2.67
C LEU A 99 15.37 14.00 3.35
N ALA A 100 15.87 12.80 3.08
CA ALA A 100 15.33 11.58 3.65
C ALA A 100 15.61 11.48 5.15
N SER A 101 14.59 11.06 5.89
CA SER A 101 14.71 10.60 7.29
C SER A 101 14.66 9.08 7.40
N GLN A 102 14.10 8.41 6.40
CA GLN A 102 14.03 6.95 6.32
C GLN A 102 13.89 6.51 4.86
N VAL A 103 14.56 5.41 4.51
CA VAL A 103 14.32 4.71 3.24
C VAL A 103 14.06 3.24 3.51
N ASN A 104 12.98 2.72 2.91
CA ASN A 104 12.61 1.31 2.93
C ASN A 104 12.72 0.75 1.51
N VAL A 105 13.47 -0.32 1.34
CA VAL A 105 13.49 -1.09 0.09
C VAL A 105 12.39 -2.16 0.18
N PHE A 106 11.50 -2.16 -0.80
CA PHE A 106 10.45 -3.15 -0.92
C PHE A 106 10.97 -4.41 -1.64
N SER A 107 10.39 -5.55 -1.31
CA SER A 107 10.57 -6.76 -2.12
C SER A 107 9.83 -6.65 -3.46
N GLU A 108 10.25 -7.42 -4.47
CA GLU A 108 9.68 -7.33 -5.82
C GLU A 108 8.18 -7.59 -5.87
N ASP A 109 7.65 -8.49 -5.04
CA ASP A 109 6.21 -8.74 -4.91
C ASP A 109 5.41 -7.53 -4.37
N GLN A 110 6.09 -6.53 -3.83
CA GLN A 110 5.51 -5.28 -3.36
C GLN A 110 5.69 -4.11 -4.33
N ARG A 111 6.34 -4.33 -5.48
CA ARG A 111 6.53 -3.28 -6.49
C ARG A 111 5.18 -2.67 -6.90
N GLY A 112 5.12 -1.34 -7.02
CA GLY A 112 3.90 -0.60 -7.33
C GLY A 112 2.96 -0.37 -6.14
N THR A 113 3.22 -0.97 -4.96
CA THR A 113 2.38 -0.76 -3.78
C THR A 113 2.37 0.71 -3.37
N SER A 114 1.17 1.32 -3.41
CA SER A 114 0.96 2.73 -3.05
C SER A 114 1.95 3.67 -3.73
N GLU A 115 2.25 3.42 -5.02
CA GLU A 115 3.13 4.25 -5.83
C GLU A 115 2.68 5.71 -5.81
N GLY A 116 3.65 6.62 -5.79
CA GLY A 116 3.40 8.06 -5.84
C GLY A 116 4.08 8.86 -4.74
N HIS A 117 3.88 10.16 -4.81
CA HIS A 117 4.41 11.15 -3.87
C HIS A 117 3.25 11.84 -3.15
N ARG A 118 3.22 11.78 -1.82
CA ARG A 118 2.08 12.28 -1.03
C ARG A 118 2.52 12.88 0.30
N PRO A 119 1.78 13.86 0.84
CA PRO A 119 2.01 14.41 2.18
C PRO A 119 1.93 13.33 3.27
N LEU A 120 2.76 13.47 4.29
CA LEU A 120 2.78 12.64 5.51
C LEU A 120 3.12 13.53 6.71
N GLY A 121 2.13 14.21 7.28
CA GLY A 121 2.35 15.23 8.31
C GLY A 121 3.24 16.36 7.78
N ASN A 122 4.35 16.65 8.47
CA ASN A 122 5.34 17.65 8.07
C ASN A 122 6.38 17.12 7.05
N ALA A 123 6.25 15.88 6.64
CA ALA A 123 7.10 15.22 5.66
C ALA A 123 6.31 14.81 4.42
N THR A 124 6.97 14.13 3.50
CA THR A 124 6.35 13.44 2.38
C THR A 124 6.73 11.97 2.38
N MET A 125 5.86 11.14 1.82
CA MET A 125 6.13 9.75 1.52
C MET A 125 6.16 9.57 0.00
N THR A 126 7.28 9.08 -0.51
CA THR A 126 7.41 8.73 -1.93
C THR A 126 7.65 7.24 -2.07
N ASN A 127 6.73 6.53 -2.72
CA ASN A 127 6.94 5.14 -3.14
C ASN A 127 7.18 5.13 -4.65
N ALA A 128 8.36 4.72 -5.07
CA ALA A 128 8.81 4.89 -6.44
C ALA A 128 9.94 3.92 -6.81
N THR A 129 10.21 3.82 -8.10
CA THR A 129 11.41 3.14 -8.60
C THR A 129 12.62 4.09 -8.55
N VAL A 130 13.74 3.62 -8.07
CA VAL A 130 15.03 4.31 -8.16
C VAL A 130 15.47 4.28 -9.62
N GLU A 131 15.46 5.42 -10.29
CA GLU A 131 15.91 5.53 -11.68
C GLU A 131 17.44 5.67 -11.72
N HIS A 132 17.97 6.60 -10.93
CA HIS A 132 19.41 6.85 -10.81
C HIS A 132 19.83 7.00 -9.35
N VAL A 133 21.09 6.69 -9.09
CA VAL A 133 21.76 6.89 -7.79
C VAL A 133 23.07 7.63 -8.06
N ASP A 134 23.19 8.82 -7.50
CA ASP A 134 24.39 9.64 -7.61
C ASP A 134 25.05 9.79 -6.24
N ASP A 135 26.36 9.58 -6.16
CA ASP A 135 27.11 9.92 -4.97
C ASP A 135 27.30 11.45 -4.91
N VAL A 136 26.90 12.04 -3.83
CA VAL A 136 26.90 13.51 -3.65
C VAL A 136 27.58 13.90 -2.33
N MET A 137 28.16 15.09 -2.31
CA MET A 137 28.66 15.71 -1.07
C MET A 137 27.66 16.76 -0.62
N VAL A 138 27.18 16.65 0.60
CA VAL A 138 26.28 17.62 1.21
C VAL A 138 26.88 18.10 2.52
N ARG A 139 27.26 19.38 2.57
CA ARG A 139 27.91 19.96 3.75
C ARG A 139 29.06 19.09 4.27
N ASP A 140 29.96 18.69 3.36
CA ASP A 140 31.13 17.83 3.63
C ASP A 140 30.83 16.39 4.10
N VAL A 141 29.57 15.95 4.01
CA VAL A 141 29.15 14.59 4.30
C VAL A 141 28.81 13.85 3.00
N LYS A 142 29.38 12.65 2.84
CA LYS A 142 29.01 11.76 1.73
C LYS A 142 27.55 11.35 1.87
N GLY A 143 26.75 11.60 0.83
CA GLY A 143 25.36 11.19 0.75
C GLY A 143 25.08 10.61 -0.62
N ARG A 144 23.86 10.16 -0.85
CA ARG A 144 23.39 9.73 -2.16
C ARG A 144 22.15 10.50 -2.56
N MET A 145 22.11 10.94 -3.81
CA MET A 145 20.92 11.47 -4.43
C MET A 145 20.20 10.34 -5.15
N LEU A 146 18.97 10.05 -4.74
CA LEU A 146 18.10 9.11 -5.42
C LEU A 146 17.15 9.89 -6.33
N ASN A 147 17.17 9.62 -7.62
CA ASN A 147 16.12 10.05 -8.54
C ASN A 147 15.01 9.00 -8.49
N LEU A 148 13.89 9.35 -7.88
CA LEU A 148 12.75 8.47 -7.66
C LEU A 148 11.67 8.76 -8.69
N LYS A 149 11.38 7.81 -9.57
CA LYS A 149 10.38 7.90 -10.61
C LYS A 149 9.13 7.11 -10.25
N TYR A 150 7.99 7.76 -10.35
CA TYR A 150 6.66 7.19 -10.15
C TYR A 150 5.74 7.61 -11.30
N LYS A 151 4.55 7.01 -11.36
CA LYS A 151 3.63 7.18 -12.50
C LYS A 151 3.39 8.64 -12.93
N ASP A 152 3.25 9.55 -11.97
CA ASP A 152 2.83 10.93 -12.23
C ASP A 152 3.99 11.95 -12.13
N GLY A 153 5.24 11.47 -12.00
CA GLY A 153 6.39 12.37 -11.94
C GLY A 153 7.65 11.75 -11.33
N GLU A 154 8.55 12.63 -10.94
CA GLU A 154 9.81 12.27 -10.31
C GLU A 154 10.16 13.22 -9.16
N VAL A 155 10.97 12.76 -8.22
CA VAL A 155 11.53 13.59 -7.15
C VAL A 155 12.97 13.19 -6.87
N LYS A 156 13.77 14.18 -6.46
CA LYS A 156 15.15 13.99 -6.00
C LYS A 156 15.16 13.90 -4.48
N VAL A 157 15.66 12.78 -3.97
CA VAL A 157 15.73 12.52 -2.53
C VAL A 157 17.17 12.36 -2.13
N LEU A 158 17.65 13.27 -1.29
CA LEU A 158 18.96 13.19 -0.67
C LEU A 158 18.90 12.23 0.51
N VAL A 159 19.75 11.21 0.48
CA VAL A 159 19.86 10.18 1.51
C VAL A 159 21.19 10.37 2.25
N PRO A 160 21.19 10.90 3.49
CA PRO A 160 22.37 10.95 4.33
C PRO A 160 22.86 9.55 4.73
N PRO A 161 24.14 9.37 5.03
CA PRO A 161 24.70 8.05 5.33
C PRO A 161 24.26 7.45 6.67
N ASP A 162 23.80 8.29 7.57
CA ASP A 162 23.44 7.98 8.96
C ASP A 162 21.96 7.66 9.17
N ILE A 163 21.15 7.73 8.12
CA ILE A 163 19.72 7.38 8.24
C ILE A 163 19.50 5.87 8.26
N ARG A 164 18.36 5.50 8.80
CA ARG A 164 17.93 4.10 8.86
C ARG A 164 17.49 3.62 7.48
N LEU A 165 18.25 2.69 6.92
CA LEU A 165 17.96 2.01 5.68
C LEU A 165 17.47 0.60 5.98
N LEU A 166 16.28 0.27 5.51
CA LEU A 166 15.63 -1.01 5.81
C LEU A 166 15.22 -1.70 4.51
N LYS A 167 15.32 -3.02 4.50
CA LYS A 167 14.74 -3.88 3.47
C LYS A 167 13.72 -4.80 4.13
N ARG A 168 12.55 -4.95 3.50
CA ARG A 168 11.57 -5.93 3.92
C ARG A 168 11.75 -7.21 3.13
N VAL A 169 11.99 -8.31 3.84
CA VAL A 169 12.18 -9.63 3.24
C VAL A 169 11.06 -10.56 3.69
N VAL A 170 10.63 -11.45 2.78
CA VAL A 170 9.64 -12.47 3.10
C VAL A 170 10.21 -13.42 4.13
N SER A 171 9.39 -13.84 5.07
CA SER A 171 9.76 -14.71 6.18
C SER A 171 8.61 -15.64 6.54
N ASP A 172 8.81 -16.44 7.55
CA ASP A 172 7.82 -17.35 8.11
C ASP A 172 7.45 -16.98 9.56
N ARG A 173 6.62 -17.79 10.19
CA ARG A 173 6.15 -17.58 11.56
C ARG A 173 7.27 -17.55 12.61
N SER A 174 8.43 -18.14 12.34
CA SER A 174 9.56 -18.17 13.27
C SER A 174 10.17 -16.79 13.51
N ALA A 175 9.95 -15.84 12.60
CA ALA A 175 10.35 -14.44 12.75
C ALA A 175 9.53 -13.71 13.84
N ILE A 176 8.32 -14.17 14.15
CA ILE A 176 7.43 -13.54 15.14
C ILE A 176 7.79 -14.09 16.52
N LYS A 177 8.52 -13.34 17.30
CA LYS A 177 8.95 -13.72 18.66
C LYS A 177 8.28 -12.83 19.70
N THR A 178 8.03 -13.36 20.88
CA THR A 178 7.57 -12.57 22.03
C THR A 178 8.51 -11.38 22.25
N GLY A 179 7.93 -10.19 22.45
CA GLY A 179 8.66 -8.93 22.58
C GLY A 179 9.05 -8.25 21.27
N SER A 180 8.93 -8.91 20.11
CA SER A 180 9.18 -8.28 18.80
C SER A 180 8.18 -7.16 18.55
N GLU A 181 8.65 -6.04 18.01
CA GLU A 181 7.75 -5.02 17.47
C GLU A 181 7.17 -5.47 16.12
N VAL A 182 5.86 -5.37 15.97
CA VAL A 182 5.15 -5.76 14.74
C VAL A 182 4.21 -4.66 14.25
N SER A 183 3.98 -4.69 12.96
CA SER A 183 2.91 -3.96 12.29
C SER A 183 2.08 -4.97 11.52
N VAL A 184 0.80 -5.10 11.87
CA VAL A 184 -0.11 -6.11 11.32
C VAL A 184 -1.22 -5.42 10.53
N ASN A 185 -1.28 -5.66 9.24
CA ASN A 185 -2.43 -5.27 8.43
C ASN A 185 -3.52 -6.32 8.62
N VAL A 186 -4.63 -5.90 9.21
CA VAL A 186 -5.75 -6.79 9.53
C VAL A 186 -6.97 -6.47 8.68
N ALA A 187 -7.73 -7.52 8.39
CA ALA A 187 -9.11 -7.42 7.95
C ALA A 187 -10.03 -7.75 9.12
N GLN A 188 -11.11 -7.01 9.26
CA GLN A 188 -12.17 -7.34 10.18
C GLN A 188 -13.13 -8.32 9.50
N GLU A 189 -13.31 -9.48 10.10
CA GLU A 189 -14.24 -10.49 9.64
C GLU A 189 -15.68 -10.13 10.03
N THR A 190 -16.66 -10.79 9.43
CA THR A 190 -18.10 -10.53 9.69
C THR A 190 -18.52 -10.77 11.15
N ASN A 191 -17.79 -11.64 11.85
CA ASN A 191 -17.99 -11.93 13.28
C ASN A 191 -17.25 -10.95 14.21
N GLY A 192 -16.61 -9.90 13.66
CA GLY A 192 -15.85 -8.91 14.41
C GLY A 192 -14.42 -9.32 14.75
N SER A 193 -13.99 -10.57 14.45
CA SER A 193 -12.60 -10.98 14.67
C SER A 193 -11.64 -10.32 13.67
N LEU A 194 -10.37 -10.21 14.06
CA LEU A 194 -9.31 -9.68 13.20
C LEU A 194 -8.51 -10.81 12.58
N SER A 195 -8.35 -10.79 11.26
CA SER A 195 -7.46 -11.71 10.55
C SER A 195 -6.28 -10.96 9.94
N ALA A 196 -5.07 -11.50 10.13
CA ALA A 196 -3.86 -10.90 9.57
C ALA A 196 -3.77 -11.19 8.06
N ARG A 197 -3.64 -10.14 7.27
CA ARG A 197 -3.27 -10.24 5.85
C ARG A 197 -1.76 -10.20 5.69
N GLN A 198 -1.12 -9.29 6.42
CA GLN A 198 0.33 -9.14 6.41
C GLN A 198 0.82 -8.79 7.81
N ILE A 199 1.94 -9.37 8.19
CA ILE A 199 2.68 -9.04 9.41
C ILE A 199 4.07 -8.59 9.02
N THR A 200 4.49 -7.43 9.49
CA THR A 200 5.86 -6.95 9.36
C THR A 200 6.50 -6.93 10.74
N VAL A 201 7.49 -7.79 10.96
CA VAL A 201 8.33 -7.78 12.16
C VAL A 201 9.39 -6.69 11.97
N ARG A 202 9.41 -5.73 12.88
CA ARG A 202 10.29 -4.56 12.79
C ARG A 202 11.63 -4.84 13.45
N LEU A 203 12.67 -4.24 12.90
CA LEU A 203 13.97 -4.14 13.59
C LEU A 203 13.80 -3.24 14.82
N PRO A 204 14.37 -3.59 15.96
CA PRO A 204 14.45 -2.71 17.14
C PRO A 204 15.05 -1.34 16.75
N ARG A 205 14.54 -0.29 17.39
CA ARG A 205 15.06 1.08 17.22
C ARG A 205 16.32 1.27 18.02
#